data_c67713aaacfb792c8cc0dd6a17b118f1
#
_entry.id   c67713aaacfb792c8cc0dd6a17b118f1
#
_cell.length_a   1.000
_cell.length_b   1.000
_cell.length_c   1.000
_cell.angle_alpha   90.00
_cell.angle_beta   90.00
_cell.angle_gamma   90.00
#
_symmetry.space_group_name_H-M   'P 1'
#
loop_
_entity.id
_entity.type
_entity.pdbx_description
1 polymer ?
#
loop_
_entity_poly.entity_id
_entity_poly.type
_entity_poly.pdbx_seq_one_letter_code
_entity_poly.pdbx_strand_id
1 'polypeptide(L)'
;MFGLGKFTARLADGEDDLRRCQQLRWLTFRADAGEQAAGSGLDADEFDARCWHMMVECARTGQLVCTFRMQEFENGASIGRSYAAKYYELSSLMAYPGRMLEMGRFCIHPERRDPNILRVAWTAMNGFVEQRGVELLFGCSSFSGVDDGVYEDAFALLKEKHLAPKRWLPRVKAPKVFRFAKQLRLKKPDLKLAMRRMPPLLRTYLVMGGWVSDHAVVDHDLNTLHVFTGVEVRRVPKNRIARLRHAKPAPGGAGA
;
A
#
# COMPACT_ATOMS: atom_id res chain seq x y z
N MET A 1 -14.17 -11.17 12.69
CA MET A 1 -14.43 -9.76 13.04
C MET A 1 -13.35 -9.30 14.02
N PHE A 2 -12.67 -8.21 13.75
CA PHE A 2 -11.66 -7.61 14.63
C PHE A 2 -12.15 -6.23 15.07
N GLY A 3 -12.02 -5.88 16.35
CA GLY A 3 -12.48 -4.60 16.87
C GLY A 3 -11.47 -3.98 17.85
N LEU A 4 -11.33 -2.66 17.83
CA LEU A 4 -10.57 -1.88 18.77
C LEU A 4 -11.27 -0.53 19.01
N GLY A 5 -11.72 -0.32 20.23
CA GLY A 5 -12.47 0.88 20.57
C GLY A 5 -13.78 0.98 19.77
N LYS A 6 -13.92 2.10 19.02
CA LYS A 6 -15.14 2.39 18.25
C LYS A 6 -15.11 1.89 16.80
N PHE A 7 -14.08 1.13 16.39
CA PHE A 7 -13.93 0.62 15.03
C PHE A 7 -13.89 -0.90 15.00
N THR A 8 -14.51 -1.46 13.96
CA THR A 8 -14.50 -2.90 13.67
C THR A 8 -14.06 -3.14 12.24
N ALA A 9 -13.38 -4.27 12.02
CA ALA A 9 -12.97 -4.70 10.68
C ALA A 9 -13.59 -6.04 10.31
N ARG A 10 -14.04 -6.14 9.07
CA ARG A 10 -14.58 -7.36 8.46
C ARG A 10 -14.26 -7.39 6.96
N LEU A 11 -14.38 -8.53 6.35
CA LEU A 11 -14.42 -8.63 4.89
C LEU A 11 -15.78 -8.15 4.37
N ALA A 12 -15.77 -7.57 3.17
CA ALA A 12 -16.97 -7.25 2.42
C ALA A 12 -17.75 -8.52 2.11
N ASP A 13 -19.08 -8.42 2.18
CA ASP A 13 -20.01 -9.50 1.88
C ASP A 13 -21.07 -8.98 0.90
N GLY A 14 -20.98 -9.46 -0.34
CA GLY A 14 -21.89 -9.09 -1.42
C GLY A 14 -21.57 -7.76 -2.12
N GLU A 15 -22.45 -7.45 -3.08
CA GLU A 15 -22.25 -6.31 -4.01
C GLU A 15 -22.38 -4.94 -3.33
N ASP A 16 -23.26 -4.82 -2.33
CA ASP A 16 -23.46 -3.56 -1.62
C ASP A 16 -22.19 -3.14 -0.86
N ASP A 17 -21.54 -4.08 -0.18
CA ASP A 17 -20.29 -3.80 0.51
C ASP A 17 -19.16 -3.46 -0.46
N LEU A 18 -19.07 -4.18 -1.58
CA LEU A 18 -18.12 -3.86 -2.64
C LEU A 18 -18.35 -2.45 -3.17
N ARG A 19 -19.59 -2.07 -3.43
CA ARG A 19 -19.95 -0.73 -3.87
C ARG A 19 -19.55 0.35 -2.88
N ARG A 20 -19.76 0.13 -1.58
CA ARG A 20 -19.31 1.04 -0.52
C ARG A 20 -17.79 1.19 -0.51
N CYS A 21 -17.04 0.10 -0.70
CA CYS A 21 -15.58 0.16 -0.83
C CYS A 21 -15.15 1.00 -2.04
N GLN A 22 -15.77 0.80 -3.20
CA GLN A 22 -15.52 1.55 -4.43
C GLN A 22 -15.85 3.04 -4.29
N GLN A 23 -16.93 3.39 -3.57
CA GLN A 23 -17.30 4.78 -3.27
C GLN A 23 -16.26 5.46 -2.38
N LEU A 24 -15.78 4.79 -1.32
CA LEU A 24 -14.74 5.36 -0.46
C LEU A 24 -13.41 5.53 -1.22
N ARG A 25 -13.05 4.60 -2.09
CA ARG A 25 -11.87 4.69 -2.95
C ARG A 25 -11.98 5.87 -3.91
N TRP A 26 -13.14 6.03 -4.55
CA TRP A 26 -13.40 7.15 -5.44
C TRP A 26 -13.26 8.49 -4.71
N LEU A 27 -13.89 8.62 -3.54
CA LEU A 27 -13.80 9.81 -2.69
C LEU A 27 -12.34 10.14 -2.34
N THR A 28 -11.50 9.12 -2.13
CA THR A 28 -10.12 9.32 -1.67
C THR A 28 -9.13 9.58 -2.81
N PHE A 29 -9.32 8.92 -3.96
CA PHE A 29 -8.32 8.92 -5.04
C PHE A 29 -8.69 9.81 -6.22
N ARG A 30 -9.98 10.11 -6.41
CA ARG A 30 -10.47 10.78 -7.61
C ARG A 30 -11.24 12.08 -7.35
N ALA A 31 -11.76 12.30 -6.15
CA ALA A 31 -12.56 13.49 -5.86
C ALA A 31 -11.80 14.81 -6.09
N ASP A 32 -10.49 14.82 -5.81
CA ASP A 32 -9.64 16.01 -5.99
C ASP A 32 -9.11 16.18 -7.42
N ALA A 33 -9.28 15.20 -8.31
CA ALA A 33 -8.76 15.24 -9.67
C ALA A 33 -9.67 16.02 -10.65
N GLY A 34 -10.69 16.70 -10.18
CA GLY A 34 -11.64 17.45 -11.03
C GLY A 34 -12.66 16.58 -11.75
N GLU A 35 -12.64 15.27 -11.52
CA GLU A 35 -13.58 14.31 -12.12
C GLU A 35 -14.94 14.24 -11.41
N GLN A 36 -15.23 15.16 -10.50
CA GLN A 36 -16.48 15.19 -9.73
C GLN A 36 -17.76 15.23 -10.58
N ALA A 37 -17.65 15.66 -11.83
CA ALA A 37 -18.80 15.86 -12.68
C ALA A 37 -19.06 14.75 -13.71
N ALA A 38 -18.15 13.80 -13.95
CA ALA A 38 -18.23 12.89 -15.10
C ALA A 38 -18.19 11.38 -14.79
N GLY A 39 -18.07 10.98 -13.52
CA GLY A 39 -17.89 9.57 -13.15
C GLY A 39 -19.08 8.95 -12.40
N SER A 40 -19.13 7.63 -12.37
CA SER A 40 -20.11 6.84 -11.61
C SER A 40 -20.04 7.03 -10.10
N GLY A 41 -19.08 7.80 -9.56
CA GLY A 41 -18.78 7.89 -8.14
C GLY A 41 -18.13 6.61 -7.56
N LEU A 42 -17.60 5.75 -8.43
CA LEU A 42 -17.02 4.47 -8.07
C LEU A 42 -15.60 4.34 -8.65
N ASP A 43 -14.62 3.99 -7.83
CA ASP A 43 -13.32 3.50 -8.29
C ASP A 43 -13.40 1.98 -8.42
N ALA A 44 -13.89 1.51 -9.58
CA ALA A 44 -14.06 0.12 -9.92
C ALA A 44 -13.07 -0.29 -11.01
N ASP A 45 -12.51 -1.48 -10.91
CA ASP A 45 -11.67 -2.07 -11.94
C ASP A 45 -11.80 -3.60 -12.00
N GLU A 46 -11.20 -4.21 -13.04
CA GLU A 46 -11.20 -5.64 -13.31
C GLU A 46 -10.63 -6.53 -12.18
N PHE A 47 -9.86 -5.95 -11.26
CA PHE A 47 -9.26 -6.66 -10.14
C PHE A 47 -10.23 -6.89 -8.99
N ASP A 48 -11.28 -6.06 -8.88
CA ASP A 48 -12.21 -6.14 -7.76
C ASP A 48 -12.86 -7.52 -7.61
N ALA A 49 -13.22 -8.15 -8.72
CA ALA A 49 -13.83 -9.49 -8.73
C ALA A 49 -12.88 -10.61 -8.26
N ARG A 50 -11.57 -10.34 -8.17
CA ARG A 50 -10.55 -11.32 -7.78
C ARG A 50 -9.94 -11.02 -6.41
N CYS A 51 -10.43 -9.99 -5.74
CA CYS A 51 -9.87 -9.51 -4.49
C CYS A 51 -10.83 -9.72 -3.32
N TRP A 52 -10.26 -9.97 -2.16
CA TRP A 52 -10.92 -9.76 -0.89
C TRP A 52 -10.90 -8.26 -0.57
N HIS A 53 -12.03 -7.71 -0.13
CA HIS A 53 -12.12 -6.32 0.27
C HIS A 53 -12.26 -6.23 1.79
N MET A 54 -11.31 -5.59 2.44
CA MET A 54 -11.37 -5.34 3.87
C MET A 54 -12.08 -4.01 4.13
N MET A 55 -13.00 -4.01 5.07
CA MET A 55 -13.76 -2.86 5.52
C MET A 55 -13.45 -2.57 6.97
N VAL A 56 -13.18 -1.31 7.30
CA VAL A 56 -13.14 -0.82 8.69
C VAL A 56 -14.28 0.17 8.87
N GLU A 57 -15.15 -0.13 9.81
CA GLU A 57 -16.38 0.62 10.05
C GLU A 57 -16.41 1.20 11.45
N CYS A 58 -17.06 2.35 11.60
CA CYS A 58 -17.41 2.88 12.91
C CYS A 58 -18.56 2.04 13.50
N ALA A 59 -18.31 1.34 14.59
CA ALA A 59 -19.28 0.43 15.21
C ALA A 59 -20.61 1.11 15.60
N ARG A 60 -20.58 2.43 15.91
CA ARG A 60 -21.76 3.18 16.31
C ARG A 60 -22.63 3.62 15.12
N THR A 61 -22.01 3.98 13.99
CA THR A 61 -22.72 4.61 12.86
C THR A 61 -22.78 3.73 11.61
N GLY A 62 -22.03 2.63 11.55
CA GLY A 62 -21.88 1.81 10.35
C GLY A 62 -21.10 2.50 9.22
N GLN A 63 -20.57 3.71 9.44
CA GLN A 63 -19.82 4.44 8.42
C GLN A 63 -18.53 3.69 8.09
N LEU A 64 -18.31 3.44 6.81
CA LEU A 64 -17.03 2.91 6.30
C LEU A 64 -15.97 4.02 6.38
N VAL A 65 -14.90 3.77 7.15
CA VAL A 65 -13.84 4.75 7.41
C VAL A 65 -12.49 4.36 6.81
N CYS A 66 -12.30 3.09 6.45
CA CYS A 66 -11.12 2.62 5.73
C CYS A 66 -11.47 1.38 4.92
N THR A 67 -10.85 1.24 3.76
CA THR A 67 -10.91 0.02 2.97
C THR A 67 -9.57 -0.25 2.29
N PHE A 68 -9.33 -1.49 1.96
CA PHE A 68 -8.25 -1.95 1.08
C PHE A 68 -8.63 -3.30 0.47
N ARG A 69 -8.01 -3.64 -0.65
CA ARG A 69 -8.23 -4.94 -1.29
C ARG A 69 -6.99 -5.81 -1.25
N MET A 70 -7.20 -7.11 -1.29
CA MET A 70 -6.16 -8.14 -1.18
C MET A 70 -6.39 -9.21 -2.23
N GLN A 71 -5.37 -9.52 -3.02
CA GLN A 71 -5.38 -10.64 -3.97
C GLN A 71 -4.37 -11.69 -3.55
N GLU A 72 -4.83 -12.95 -3.44
CA GLU A 72 -3.98 -14.08 -3.07
C GLU A 72 -3.36 -14.77 -4.28
N PHE A 73 -2.15 -15.28 -4.08
CA PHE A 73 -1.42 -16.11 -5.02
C PHE A 73 -0.80 -17.29 -4.25
N GLU A 74 -0.99 -18.51 -4.75
CA GLU A 74 -0.41 -19.72 -4.15
C GLU A 74 1.12 -19.67 -4.13
N ASN A 75 1.71 -19.07 -5.18
CA ASN A 75 3.15 -18.85 -5.35
C ASN A 75 3.39 -17.81 -6.45
N GLY A 76 4.65 -17.56 -6.78
CA GLY A 76 5.05 -16.57 -7.78
C GLY A 76 4.62 -16.89 -9.22
N ALA A 77 4.32 -18.15 -9.56
CA ALA A 77 4.02 -18.54 -10.95
C ALA A 77 2.83 -17.77 -11.55
N SER A 78 1.88 -17.36 -10.72
CA SER A 78 0.70 -16.59 -11.13
C SER A 78 0.78 -15.09 -10.89
N ILE A 79 1.95 -14.54 -10.47
CA ILE A 79 2.10 -13.12 -10.12
C ILE A 79 1.80 -12.16 -11.30
N GLY A 80 1.91 -12.65 -12.53
CA GLY A 80 1.53 -11.89 -13.73
C GLY A 80 0.06 -11.44 -13.75
N ARG A 81 -0.80 -12.02 -12.91
CA ARG A 81 -2.22 -11.65 -12.75
C ARG A 81 -2.43 -10.52 -11.73
N SER A 82 -1.38 -10.05 -11.06
CA SER A 82 -1.45 -8.98 -10.06
C SER A 82 -1.66 -7.60 -10.70
N TYR A 83 -2.18 -6.66 -9.92
CA TYR A 83 -2.25 -5.26 -10.34
C TYR A 83 -0.85 -4.69 -10.59
N ALA A 84 0.12 -5.00 -9.73
CA ALA A 84 1.49 -4.55 -9.89
C ALA A 84 2.13 -5.01 -11.21
N ALA A 85 1.73 -6.17 -11.75
CA ALA A 85 2.22 -6.68 -13.03
C ALA A 85 1.77 -5.84 -14.25
N LYS A 86 0.82 -4.92 -14.10
CA LYS A 86 0.51 -3.92 -15.14
C LYS A 86 1.68 -2.96 -15.35
N TYR A 87 2.39 -2.63 -14.30
CA TYR A 87 3.40 -1.56 -14.26
C TYR A 87 4.84 -2.07 -14.15
N TYR A 88 5.03 -3.25 -13.56
CA TYR A 88 6.33 -3.86 -13.29
C TYR A 88 6.48 -5.17 -14.04
N GLU A 89 7.68 -5.42 -14.54
CA GLU A 89 8.07 -6.73 -15.03
C GLU A 89 8.52 -7.57 -13.80
N LEU A 90 7.76 -8.63 -13.49
CA LEU A 90 7.86 -9.39 -12.25
C LEU A 90 8.42 -10.82 -12.44
N SER A 91 9.11 -11.11 -13.55
CA SER A 91 9.68 -12.45 -13.80
C SER A 91 10.61 -12.93 -12.69
N SER A 92 11.32 -12.00 -12.04
CA SER A 92 12.17 -12.31 -10.89
C SER A 92 11.40 -12.91 -9.70
N LEU A 93 10.12 -12.59 -9.56
CA LEU A 93 9.26 -13.10 -8.50
C LEU A 93 8.47 -14.36 -8.90
N MET A 94 8.48 -14.76 -10.16
CA MET A 94 7.79 -15.97 -10.62
C MET A 94 8.32 -17.24 -9.93
N ALA A 95 9.59 -17.25 -9.53
CA ALA A 95 10.21 -18.36 -8.80
C ALA A 95 9.97 -18.32 -7.27
N TYR A 96 9.19 -17.35 -6.76
CA TYR A 96 8.89 -17.30 -5.32
C TYR A 96 8.00 -18.48 -4.92
N PRO A 97 8.45 -19.36 -3.98
CA PRO A 97 7.78 -20.65 -3.77
C PRO A 97 6.58 -20.58 -2.83
N GLY A 98 6.51 -19.54 -1.99
CA GLY A 98 5.51 -19.41 -0.92
C GLY A 98 4.28 -18.62 -1.34
N ARG A 99 3.26 -18.65 -0.47
CA ARG A 99 2.04 -17.86 -0.66
C ARG A 99 2.31 -16.37 -0.64
N MET A 100 1.68 -15.65 -1.56
CA MET A 100 1.84 -14.22 -1.72
C MET A 100 0.49 -13.52 -1.62
N LEU A 101 0.50 -12.29 -1.13
CA LEU A 101 -0.68 -11.44 -1.03
C LEU A 101 -0.35 -10.07 -1.60
N GLU A 102 -1.05 -9.67 -2.65
CA GLU A 102 -1.00 -8.29 -3.11
C GLU A 102 -1.98 -7.44 -2.33
N MET A 103 -1.51 -6.33 -1.76
CA MET A 103 -2.36 -5.31 -1.15
C MET A 103 -2.42 -4.06 -2.02
N GLY A 104 -3.63 -3.57 -2.24
CA GLY A 104 -3.87 -2.38 -3.03
C GLY A 104 -5.06 -1.56 -2.56
N ARG A 105 -5.19 -0.36 -3.13
CA ARG A 105 -6.31 0.55 -2.87
C ARG A 105 -6.54 0.85 -1.39
N PHE A 106 -5.46 0.88 -0.59
CA PHE A 106 -5.57 1.24 0.82
C PHE A 106 -5.92 2.71 0.96
N CYS A 107 -7.08 3.00 1.56
CA CYS A 107 -7.51 4.36 1.78
C CYS A 107 -8.28 4.52 3.09
N ILE A 108 -8.18 5.71 3.67
CA ILE A 108 -8.91 6.15 4.86
C ILE A 108 -9.75 7.34 4.45
N HIS A 109 -10.98 7.40 4.94
CA HIS A 109 -11.90 8.50 4.68
C HIS A 109 -11.23 9.86 4.99
N PRO A 110 -11.22 10.83 4.06
CA PRO A 110 -10.42 12.05 4.17
C PRO A 110 -10.75 12.88 5.42
N GLU A 111 -11.99 12.85 5.88
CA GLU A 111 -12.43 13.56 7.10
C GLU A 111 -12.14 12.79 8.40
N ARG A 112 -11.54 11.60 8.33
CA ARG A 112 -11.29 10.74 9.50
C ARG A 112 -9.79 10.64 9.80
N ARG A 113 -9.38 11.23 10.92
CA ARG A 113 -7.95 11.29 11.34
C ARG A 113 -7.65 10.48 12.61
N ASP A 114 -8.57 9.56 13.01
CA ASP A 114 -8.36 8.73 14.20
C ASP A 114 -7.31 7.64 13.93
N PRO A 115 -6.18 7.63 14.64
CA PRO A 115 -5.11 6.66 14.42
C PRO A 115 -5.52 5.22 14.70
N ASN A 116 -6.63 5.00 15.44
CA ASN A 116 -7.13 3.65 15.68
C ASN A 116 -7.70 3.01 14.42
N ILE A 117 -8.12 3.79 13.41
CA ILE A 117 -8.56 3.26 12.11
C ILE A 117 -7.42 2.44 11.48
N LEU A 118 -6.24 3.05 11.38
CA LEU A 118 -5.07 2.37 10.82
C LEU A 118 -4.67 1.14 11.66
N ARG A 119 -4.78 1.22 13.00
CA ARG A 119 -4.46 0.09 13.90
C ARG A 119 -5.39 -1.10 13.68
N VAL A 120 -6.71 -0.83 13.56
CA VAL A 120 -7.70 -1.87 13.27
C VAL A 120 -7.44 -2.49 11.91
N ALA A 121 -7.20 -1.65 10.86
CA ALA A 121 -6.86 -2.12 9.53
C ALA A 121 -5.63 -3.05 9.53
N TRP A 122 -4.55 -2.65 10.21
CA TRP A 122 -3.34 -3.47 10.35
C TRP A 122 -3.57 -4.76 11.13
N THR A 123 -4.37 -4.71 12.20
CA THR A 123 -4.68 -5.91 12.99
C THR A 123 -5.47 -6.91 12.15
N ALA A 124 -6.46 -6.44 11.40
CA ALA A 124 -7.26 -7.28 10.50
C ALA A 124 -6.42 -7.88 9.37
N MET A 125 -5.56 -7.06 8.75
CA MET A 125 -4.64 -7.53 7.71
C MET A 125 -3.67 -8.59 8.24
N ASN A 126 -3.06 -8.37 9.41
CA ASN A 126 -2.15 -9.35 10.02
C ASN A 126 -2.86 -10.66 10.33
N GLY A 127 -4.10 -10.61 10.86
CA GLY A 127 -4.91 -11.81 11.09
C GLY A 127 -5.19 -12.57 9.79
N PHE A 128 -5.48 -11.86 8.70
CA PHE A 128 -5.69 -12.46 7.38
C PHE A 128 -4.39 -13.11 6.86
N VAL A 129 -3.26 -12.42 6.95
CA VAL A 129 -1.93 -12.91 6.56
C VAL A 129 -1.55 -14.18 7.32
N GLU A 130 -1.73 -14.19 8.65
CA GLU A 130 -1.44 -15.34 9.52
C GLU A 130 -2.35 -16.53 9.19
N GLN A 131 -3.67 -16.30 9.06
CA GLN A 131 -4.66 -17.35 8.78
C GLN A 131 -4.41 -18.03 7.42
N ARG A 132 -3.96 -17.26 6.42
CA ARG A 132 -3.72 -17.75 5.06
C ARG A 132 -2.30 -18.26 4.83
N GLY A 133 -1.41 -18.16 5.83
CA GLY A 133 -0.02 -18.59 5.70
C GLY A 133 0.75 -17.81 4.63
N VAL A 134 0.47 -16.52 4.47
CA VAL A 134 1.14 -15.64 3.50
C VAL A 134 2.60 -15.46 3.90
N GLU A 135 3.51 -15.61 2.93
CA GLU A 135 4.96 -15.49 3.13
C GLU A 135 5.53 -14.18 2.55
N LEU A 136 4.92 -13.66 1.49
CA LEU A 136 5.26 -12.37 0.88
C LEU A 136 4.03 -11.49 0.76
N LEU A 137 4.04 -10.36 1.46
CA LEU A 137 3.11 -9.25 1.23
C LEU A 137 3.74 -8.31 0.22
N PHE A 138 3.00 -7.91 -0.83
CA PHE A 138 3.51 -6.98 -1.83
C PHE A 138 2.42 -6.04 -2.37
N GLY A 139 2.83 -5.03 -3.14
CA GLY A 139 1.93 -4.11 -3.80
C GLY A 139 2.62 -2.82 -4.24
N CYS A 140 1.86 -1.84 -4.69
CA CYS A 140 2.34 -0.53 -5.08
C CYS A 140 2.16 0.46 -3.92
N SER A 141 3.25 1.12 -3.51
CA SER A 141 3.21 2.19 -2.49
C SER A 141 3.39 3.54 -3.17
N SER A 142 2.38 4.40 -3.02
CA SER A 142 2.26 5.66 -3.77
C SER A 142 2.73 6.87 -2.97
N PHE A 143 3.37 7.79 -3.67
CA PHE A 143 3.67 9.17 -3.30
C PHE A 143 2.68 10.06 -4.03
N SER A 144 2.16 11.11 -3.41
CA SER A 144 1.20 12.02 -4.01
C SER A 144 1.83 12.92 -5.06
N GLY A 145 1.19 13.06 -6.21
CA GLY A 145 1.70 13.84 -7.34
C GLY A 145 2.74 13.09 -8.17
N VAL A 146 3.12 13.68 -9.29
CA VAL A 146 4.04 13.10 -10.29
C VAL A 146 5.40 13.82 -10.36
N ASP A 147 5.62 14.81 -9.50
CA ASP A 147 6.90 15.53 -9.39
C ASP A 147 7.87 14.76 -8.48
N ASP A 148 8.87 14.15 -9.10
CA ASP A 148 9.90 13.36 -8.40
C ASP A 148 10.87 14.22 -7.60
N GLY A 149 11.07 15.49 -7.96
CA GLY A 149 11.94 16.45 -7.26
C GLY A 149 11.51 16.67 -5.81
N VAL A 150 10.20 16.63 -5.53
CA VAL A 150 9.65 16.75 -4.17
C VAL A 150 10.14 15.62 -3.25
N TYR A 151 10.42 14.43 -3.80
CA TYR A 151 10.69 13.21 -3.06
C TYR A 151 12.13 12.70 -3.17
N GLU A 152 13.05 13.48 -3.76
CA GLU A 152 14.43 13.03 -3.99
C GLU A 152 15.11 12.45 -2.75
N ASP A 153 14.95 13.07 -1.57
CA ASP A 153 15.55 12.55 -0.34
C ASP A 153 14.90 11.23 0.13
N ALA A 154 13.59 11.10 -0.06
CA ALA A 154 12.89 9.85 0.22
C ALA A 154 13.39 8.74 -0.72
N PHE A 155 13.49 9.00 -2.01
CA PHE A 155 14.02 8.04 -2.99
C PHE A 155 15.51 7.74 -2.79
N ALA A 156 16.32 8.73 -2.39
CA ALA A 156 17.71 8.49 -2.03
C ALA A 156 17.85 7.58 -0.81
N LEU A 157 16.97 7.73 0.19
CA LEU A 157 16.90 6.83 1.34
C LEU A 157 16.48 5.41 0.94
N LEU A 158 15.45 5.28 0.09
CA LEU A 158 15.01 3.99 -0.45
C LEU A 158 16.15 3.28 -1.19
N LYS A 159 16.86 4.01 -2.06
CA LYS A 159 18.04 3.50 -2.78
C LYS A 159 19.12 2.98 -1.83
N GLU A 160 19.43 3.73 -0.77
CA GLU A 160 20.54 3.41 0.13
C GLU A 160 20.25 2.20 1.02
N LYS A 161 18.99 2.06 1.51
CA LYS A 161 18.68 1.14 2.61
C LYS A 161 17.61 0.09 2.31
N HIS A 162 16.83 0.28 1.24
CA HIS A 162 15.60 -0.49 1.09
C HIS A 162 15.38 -1.09 -0.30
N LEU A 163 16.42 -1.20 -1.14
CA LEU A 163 16.26 -1.87 -2.43
C LEU A 163 15.96 -3.36 -2.26
N ALA A 164 15.14 -3.88 -3.14
CA ALA A 164 14.85 -5.30 -3.21
C ALA A 164 16.12 -6.14 -3.35
N PRO A 165 16.17 -7.34 -2.76
CA PRO A 165 17.22 -8.30 -3.09
C PRO A 165 17.28 -8.55 -4.60
N LYS A 166 18.47 -8.66 -5.18
CA LYS A 166 18.64 -8.81 -6.64
C LYS A 166 17.76 -9.90 -7.25
N ARG A 167 17.58 -11.02 -6.53
CA ARG A 167 16.74 -12.15 -6.95
C ARG A 167 15.24 -11.82 -7.03
N TRP A 168 14.77 -10.77 -6.31
CA TRP A 168 13.36 -10.35 -6.26
C TRP A 168 13.12 -8.96 -6.86
N LEU A 169 14.16 -8.32 -7.42
CA LEU A 169 14.08 -6.97 -7.93
C LEU A 169 13.18 -6.91 -9.18
N PRO A 170 12.05 -6.17 -9.13
CA PRO A 170 11.21 -5.93 -10.29
C PRO A 170 11.97 -5.15 -11.37
N ARG A 171 11.72 -5.48 -12.64
CA ARG A 171 12.26 -4.75 -13.78
C ARG A 171 11.26 -3.69 -14.28
N VAL A 172 11.79 -2.75 -15.06
CA VAL A 172 10.96 -1.70 -15.67
C VAL A 172 10.06 -2.32 -16.74
N LYS A 173 8.75 -1.98 -16.66
CA LYS A 173 7.74 -2.31 -17.68
C LYS A 173 6.98 -1.06 -18.13
N ALA A 174 6.59 -0.21 -17.19
CA ALA A 174 5.85 1.02 -17.50
C ALA A 174 6.67 1.96 -18.40
N PRO A 175 6.03 2.69 -19.33
CA PRO A 175 6.71 3.57 -20.27
C PRO A 175 7.36 4.80 -19.61
N LYS A 176 6.79 5.28 -18.50
CA LYS A 176 7.29 6.44 -17.76
C LYS A 176 7.69 6.04 -16.35
N VAL A 177 8.99 6.16 -16.07
CA VAL A 177 9.56 5.77 -14.77
C VAL A 177 10.64 6.75 -14.33
N PHE A 178 10.70 7.01 -13.03
CA PHE A 178 11.83 7.67 -12.38
C PHE A 178 12.81 6.60 -11.88
N ARG A 179 13.95 6.45 -12.54
CA ARG A 179 15.00 5.46 -12.19
C ARG A 179 15.86 5.98 -11.05
N PHE A 180 15.28 6.17 -9.89
CA PHE A 180 15.91 6.85 -8.75
C PHE A 180 17.22 6.18 -8.29
N ALA A 181 17.32 4.86 -8.33
CA ALA A 181 18.55 4.19 -7.92
C ALA A 181 19.74 4.55 -8.82
N LYS A 182 19.51 4.80 -10.12
CA LYS A 182 20.51 5.23 -11.08
C LYS A 182 20.74 6.76 -11.03
N GLN A 183 19.65 7.54 -11.07
CA GLN A 183 19.72 8.99 -11.18
C GLN A 183 20.24 9.64 -9.89
N LEU A 184 19.84 9.13 -8.73
CA LEU A 184 20.29 9.61 -7.42
C LEU A 184 21.51 8.86 -6.89
N ARG A 185 22.33 8.24 -7.76
CA ARG A 185 23.46 7.40 -7.38
C ARG A 185 24.40 8.06 -6.37
N LEU A 186 24.71 9.34 -6.56
CA LEU A 186 25.63 10.10 -5.72
C LEU A 186 24.92 10.91 -4.62
N LYS A 187 23.59 11.00 -4.65
CA LYS A 187 22.84 11.77 -3.65
C LYS A 187 22.82 11.01 -2.33
N LYS A 188 23.27 11.71 -1.26
CA LYS A 188 23.07 11.27 0.12
C LYS A 188 21.74 11.86 0.62
N PRO A 189 20.86 11.06 1.27
CA PRO A 189 19.59 11.55 1.76
C PRO A 189 19.76 12.48 2.98
N ASP A 190 19.00 13.56 3.01
CA ASP A 190 18.63 14.19 4.28
C ASP A 190 17.59 13.30 4.96
N LEU A 191 18.00 12.62 6.05
CA LEU A 191 17.14 11.64 6.72
C LEU A 191 15.87 12.25 7.31
N LYS A 192 15.93 13.49 7.79
CA LYS A 192 14.79 14.20 8.36
C LYS A 192 13.76 14.52 7.27
N LEU A 193 14.24 15.06 6.15
CA LEU A 193 13.40 15.38 5.00
C LEU A 193 12.83 14.12 4.35
N ALA A 194 13.67 13.09 4.14
CA ALA A 194 13.27 11.80 3.63
C ALA A 194 12.11 11.20 4.45
N MET A 195 12.25 11.14 5.77
CA MET A 195 11.21 10.59 6.64
C MET A 195 9.94 11.42 6.68
N ARG A 196 10.05 12.75 6.53
CA ARG A 196 8.88 13.64 6.46
C ARG A 196 8.09 13.42 5.16
N ARG A 197 8.79 13.22 4.05
CA ARG A 197 8.21 13.05 2.70
C ARG A 197 7.81 11.60 2.40
N MET A 198 8.29 10.63 3.15
CA MET A 198 7.96 9.21 2.97
C MET A 198 6.49 8.96 3.31
N PRO A 199 5.70 8.32 2.42
CA PRO A 199 4.32 7.96 2.70
C PRO A 199 4.19 7.14 4.00
N PRO A 200 3.20 7.43 4.86
CA PRO A 200 3.06 6.76 6.16
C PRO A 200 2.94 5.23 6.06
N LEU A 201 2.20 4.74 5.09
CA LEU A 201 2.02 3.30 4.87
C LEU A 201 3.34 2.65 4.44
N LEU A 202 4.08 3.27 3.50
CA LEU A 202 5.39 2.79 3.09
C LEU A 202 6.37 2.76 4.27
N ARG A 203 6.41 3.81 5.11
CA ARG A 203 7.25 3.80 6.33
C ARG A 203 6.96 2.58 7.21
N THR A 204 5.70 2.19 7.34
CA THR A 204 5.32 1.02 8.13
C THR A 204 5.91 -0.26 7.52
N TYR A 205 5.81 -0.43 6.20
CA TYR A 205 6.43 -1.57 5.51
C TYR A 205 7.95 -1.61 5.70
N LEU A 206 8.63 -0.45 5.53
CA LEU A 206 10.09 -0.37 5.69
C LEU A 206 10.54 -0.72 7.12
N VAL A 207 9.78 -0.30 8.14
CA VAL A 207 10.04 -0.69 9.54
C VAL A 207 9.90 -2.19 9.74
N MET A 208 9.03 -2.86 9.00
CA MET A 208 8.90 -4.33 9.03
C MET A 208 10.01 -5.07 8.27
N GLY A 209 10.97 -4.36 7.69
CA GLY A 209 12.04 -4.94 6.85
C GLY A 209 11.64 -5.03 5.38
N GLY A 210 10.66 -4.26 4.98
CA GLY A 210 10.23 -4.15 3.59
C GLY A 210 11.29 -3.56 2.68
N TRP A 211 11.17 -3.90 1.41
CA TRP A 211 12.04 -3.48 0.33
C TRP A 211 11.23 -2.96 -0.86
N VAL A 212 11.88 -2.21 -1.76
CA VAL A 212 11.22 -1.56 -2.90
C VAL A 212 11.98 -1.82 -4.21
N SER A 213 11.31 -1.58 -5.34
CA SER A 213 11.93 -1.50 -6.67
C SER A 213 13.01 -0.42 -6.73
N ASP A 214 13.89 -0.48 -7.73
CA ASP A 214 14.95 0.50 -7.99
C ASP A 214 14.47 1.73 -8.79
N HIS A 215 13.19 1.74 -9.16
CA HIS A 215 12.52 2.79 -9.92
C HIS A 215 11.10 3.00 -9.39
N ALA A 216 10.60 4.22 -9.58
CA ALA A 216 9.19 4.56 -9.37
C ALA A 216 8.49 4.68 -10.73
N VAL A 217 7.25 4.26 -10.79
CA VAL A 217 6.38 4.45 -11.96
C VAL A 217 5.66 5.78 -11.81
N VAL A 218 5.54 6.53 -12.91
CA VAL A 218 4.74 7.75 -13.01
C VAL A 218 3.34 7.36 -13.45
N ASP A 219 2.39 7.43 -12.53
CA ASP A 219 0.98 7.12 -12.76
C ASP A 219 0.19 8.43 -12.88
N HIS A 220 -0.13 8.81 -14.10
CA HIS A 220 -0.91 10.03 -14.36
C HIS A 220 -2.40 9.85 -14.05
N ASP A 221 -2.94 8.62 -14.13
CA ASP A 221 -4.35 8.35 -13.88
C ASP A 221 -4.74 8.57 -12.42
N LEU A 222 -3.84 8.18 -11.50
CA LEU A 222 -4.00 8.39 -10.06
C LEU A 222 -3.20 9.59 -9.54
N ASN A 223 -2.52 10.33 -10.42
CA ASN A 223 -1.65 11.45 -10.06
C ASN A 223 -0.65 11.07 -8.95
N THR A 224 0.10 9.98 -9.14
CA THR A 224 1.06 9.47 -8.16
C THR A 224 2.37 9.02 -8.79
N LEU A 225 3.42 9.01 -7.96
CA LEU A 225 4.60 8.16 -8.18
C LEU A 225 4.46 6.94 -7.29
N HIS A 226 4.66 5.73 -7.80
CA HIS A 226 4.62 4.56 -6.93
C HIS A 226 5.83 3.64 -7.12
N VAL A 227 6.23 3.00 -6.02
CA VAL A 227 7.27 1.95 -6.01
C VAL A 227 6.62 0.59 -5.74
N PHE A 228 7.13 -0.45 -6.39
CA PHE A 228 6.81 -1.80 -5.95
C PHE A 228 7.41 -2.00 -4.56
N THR A 229 6.62 -2.55 -3.65
CA THR A 229 7.01 -2.79 -2.27
C THR A 229 6.77 -4.26 -1.94
N GLY A 230 7.72 -4.90 -1.27
CA GLY A 230 7.58 -6.26 -0.78
C GLY A 230 8.02 -6.39 0.68
N VAL A 231 7.35 -7.26 1.42
CA VAL A 231 7.67 -7.60 2.82
C VAL A 231 7.65 -9.12 2.97
N GLU A 232 8.81 -9.74 3.21
CA GLU A 232 8.91 -11.16 3.52
C GLU A 232 8.41 -11.38 4.97
N VAL A 233 7.19 -11.89 5.15
CA VAL A 233 6.50 -11.99 6.45
C VAL A 233 7.32 -12.77 7.48
N ARG A 234 7.96 -13.86 7.08
CA ARG A 234 8.81 -14.68 7.97
C ARG A 234 10.04 -13.94 8.51
N ARG A 235 10.45 -12.85 7.84
CA ARG A 235 11.60 -12.04 8.27
C ARG A 235 11.23 -10.89 9.17
N VAL A 236 9.93 -10.63 9.36
CA VAL A 236 9.47 -9.55 10.25
C VAL A 236 9.74 -9.94 11.70
N PRO A 237 10.53 -9.16 12.46
CA PRO A 237 10.77 -9.46 13.86
C PRO A 237 9.47 -9.44 14.66
N LYS A 238 9.23 -10.49 15.48
CA LYS A 238 7.99 -10.64 16.27
C LYS A 238 7.69 -9.43 17.17
N ASN A 239 8.73 -8.80 17.72
CA ASN A 239 8.60 -7.59 18.54
C ASN A 239 8.08 -6.37 17.73
N ARG A 240 8.33 -6.32 16.41
CA ARG A 240 7.82 -5.24 15.55
C ARG A 240 6.34 -5.42 15.25
N ILE A 241 5.89 -6.66 15.01
CA ILE A 241 4.46 -6.99 14.86
C ILE A 241 3.69 -6.59 16.12
N ALA A 242 4.22 -6.95 17.30
CA ALA A 242 3.63 -6.56 18.59
C ALA A 242 3.55 -5.03 18.75
N ARG A 243 4.58 -4.27 18.36
CA ARG A 243 4.56 -2.81 18.42
C ARG A 243 3.52 -2.18 17.50
N LEU A 244 3.26 -2.74 16.32
CA LEU A 244 2.20 -2.26 15.42
C LEU A 244 0.81 -2.47 16.03
N ARG A 245 0.61 -3.56 16.77
CA ARG A 245 -0.61 -3.81 17.56
C ARG A 245 -0.78 -2.82 18.73
N HIS A 246 0.33 -2.32 19.30
CA HIS A 246 0.36 -1.44 20.48
C HIS A 246 0.89 -0.02 20.23
N ALA A 247 1.23 0.35 19.00
CA ALA A 247 1.82 1.66 18.69
C ALA A 247 0.89 2.79 19.12
N LYS A 248 1.38 3.64 20.04
CA LYS A 248 0.75 4.95 20.32
C LYS A 248 0.84 5.82 19.05
N PRO A 249 -0.16 6.68 18.79
CA PRO A 249 -0.08 7.61 17.67
C PRO A 249 1.20 8.45 17.80
N ALA A 250 1.90 8.65 16.68
CA ALA A 250 2.93 9.67 16.63
C ALA A 250 2.31 11.02 17.01
N PRO A 251 3.00 11.87 17.81
CA PRO A 251 2.50 13.20 18.12
C PRO A 251 2.23 13.92 16.81
N GLY A 252 1.02 14.45 16.68
CA GLY A 252 0.51 15.06 15.47
C GLY A 252 1.45 16.15 14.99
N GLY A 253 1.92 16.02 13.76
CA GLY A 253 2.34 17.15 12.97
C GLY A 253 1.11 17.97 12.66
N ALA A 254 0.84 18.98 13.48
CA ALA A 254 -0.09 20.05 13.15
C ALA A 254 0.52 20.88 12.01
N GLY A 255 -0.27 21.19 11.01
CA GLY A 255 -0.07 22.40 10.22
C GLY A 255 0.42 22.22 8.78
N ALA A 256 -0.46 22.74 7.96
CA ALA A 256 -0.35 23.25 6.58
C ALA A 256 -0.20 22.24 5.47
#